data_3246427f0ff66945c633c91de85be199
#
_entry.id   3246427f0ff66945c633c91de85be199
#
_cell.length_a   1.000
_cell.length_b   1.000
_cell.length_c   1.000
_cell.angle_alpha   90.00
_cell.angle_beta   90.00
_cell.angle_gamma   90.00
#
_symmetry.space_group_name_H-M   'P 1'
#
loop_
_entity.id
_entity.type
_entity.pdbx_description
1 polymer ?
#
loop_
_entity_poly.entity_id
_entity_poly.type
_entity_poly.pdbx_seq_one_letter_code
_entity_poly.pdbx_strand_id
1 'polypeptide(L)'
;MIVRALVLGLSLELLPPSSTPFANTSNCFDFVALTPMQAMKSLSELHRAKKIILGGAPISAPMEALLQEIPTEIYATYGMTETVSHIALRPIAPKERHSMVYTTIGESRVWQDEQGCLVIHCPEVAEGEIHTHDVVRLHGAHAFEWLGRLDNIINSAGVKIYPEGVERKLSSFISDRFFIWKEPDALLGERVILLVEGREADYPHLLENLQKETVFSKYELPKKIYFLPHFQLTASDKIQREATAKLLL
;
A
#
# COMPACT_ATOMS: atom_id res chain seq x y z
N MET A 1 -5.94 -3.31 19.77
CA MET A 1 -6.41 -4.69 20.07
C MET A 1 -6.89 -4.84 21.51
N ILE A 2 -6.15 -4.37 22.53
CA ILE A 2 -6.53 -4.50 23.97
C ILE A 2 -7.95 -3.99 24.23
N VAL A 3 -8.26 -2.75 23.82
CA VAL A 3 -9.60 -2.15 24.03
C VAL A 3 -10.70 -3.00 23.36
N ARG A 4 -10.46 -3.47 22.13
CA ARG A 4 -11.43 -4.35 21.43
C ARG A 4 -11.68 -5.66 22.19
N ALA A 5 -10.62 -6.28 22.69
CA ALA A 5 -10.74 -7.51 23.47
C ALA A 5 -11.53 -7.29 24.77
N LEU A 6 -11.26 -6.19 25.47
CA LEU A 6 -11.98 -5.84 26.70
C LEU A 6 -13.47 -5.56 26.45
N VAL A 7 -13.78 -4.77 25.41
CA VAL A 7 -15.17 -4.39 25.11
C VAL A 7 -15.98 -5.59 24.60
N LEU A 8 -15.36 -6.47 23.84
CA LEU A 8 -16.04 -7.63 23.21
C LEU A 8 -15.92 -8.91 24.05
N GLY A 9 -15.25 -8.87 25.21
CA GLY A 9 -15.05 -10.06 26.06
C GLY A 9 -14.20 -11.14 25.40
N LEU A 10 -13.23 -10.76 24.54
CA LEU A 10 -12.38 -11.70 23.84
C LEU A 10 -11.20 -12.13 24.71
N SER A 11 -10.80 -13.40 24.59
CA SER A 11 -9.53 -13.87 25.14
C SER A 11 -8.36 -13.22 24.39
N LEU A 12 -7.41 -12.64 25.11
CA LEU A 12 -6.29 -11.90 24.55
C LEU A 12 -4.96 -12.50 25.02
N GLU A 13 -4.10 -12.87 24.09
CA GLU A 13 -2.73 -13.22 24.34
C GLU A 13 -1.82 -12.02 24.06
N LEU A 14 -1.08 -11.58 25.07
CA LEU A 14 -0.11 -10.49 24.97
C LEU A 14 1.28 -11.06 24.76
N LEU A 15 1.91 -10.71 23.64
CA LEU A 15 3.26 -11.13 23.31
C LEU A 15 4.20 -9.92 23.32
N PRO A 16 5.49 -10.11 23.64
CA PRO A 16 6.49 -9.06 23.46
C PRO A 16 6.55 -8.59 22.01
N PRO A 17 6.78 -7.29 21.76
CA PRO A 17 6.97 -6.78 20.39
C PRO A 17 8.06 -7.56 19.66
N SER A 18 7.73 -8.09 18.49
CA SER A 18 8.63 -8.92 17.67
C SER A 18 8.32 -8.74 16.20
N SER A 19 9.34 -8.90 15.34
CA SER A 19 9.14 -9.01 13.88
C SER A 19 8.62 -10.39 13.48
N THR A 20 8.68 -11.39 14.38
CA THR A 20 8.22 -12.78 14.20
C THR A 20 7.30 -13.18 15.35
N PRO A 21 6.10 -12.58 15.49
CA PRO A 21 5.26 -12.75 16.66
C PRO A 21 4.85 -14.21 16.93
N PHE A 22 4.62 -15.01 15.88
CA PHE A 22 4.23 -16.41 16.03
C PHE A 22 5.34 -17.31 16.61
N ALA A 23 6.60 -16.90 16.52
CA ALA A 23 7.73 -17.67 17.11
C ALA A 23 7.68 -17.70 18.63
N ASN A 24 6.96 -16.78 19.27
CA ASN A 24 6.87 -16.64 20.74
C ASN A 24 5.66 -17.38 21.35
N THR A 25 4.91 -18.13 20.55
CA THR A 25 3.72 -18.87 21.00
C THR A 25 3.50 -20.09 20.14
N SER A 26 2.89 -21.14 20.69
CA SER A 26 2.42 -22.32 19.96
C SER A 26 0.91 -22.30 19.70
N ASN A 27 0.20 -21.27 20.17
CA ASN A 27 -1.25 -21.20 20.09
C ASN A 27 -1.77 -20.92 18.68
N CYS A 28 -3.03 -21.30 18.44
CA CYS A 28 -3.82 -20.87 17.28
C CYS A 28 -4.76 -19.75 17.70
N PHE A 29 -5.10 -18.89 16.74
CA PHE A 29 -5.87 -17.67 16.99
C PHE A 29 -7.08 -17.57 16.07
N ASP A 30 -8.18 -17.03 16.56
CA ASP A 30 -9.31 -16.68 15.71
C ASP A 30 -9.02 -15.40 14.92
N PHE A 31 -8.26 -14.46 15.50
CA PHE A 31 -7.97 -13.18 14.88
C PHE A 31 -6.58 -12.64 15.30
N VAL A 32 -5.83 -12.14 14.31
CA VAL A 32 -4.51 -11.51 14.50
C VAL A 32 -4.39 -10.24 13.67
N ALA A 33 -3.78 -9.19 14.24
CA ALA A 33 -3.40 -7.98 13.53
C ALA A 33 -1.87 -7.93 13.37
N LEU A 34 -1.39 -7.78 12.13
CA LEU A 34 0.04 -7.75 11.80
C LEU A 34 0.38 -6.56 10.92
N THR A 35 1.64 -6.17 10.95
CA THR A 35 2.21 -5.37 9.86
C THR A 35 2.58 -6.28 8.68
N PRO A 36 2.68 -5.74 7.46
CA PRO A 36 3.14 -6.51 6.30
C PRO A 36 4.48 -7.22 6.55
N MET A 37 5.45 -6.54 7.19
CA MET A 37 6.74 -7.13 7.54
C MET A 37 6.61 -8.34 8.48
N GLN A 38 5.75 -8.25 9.51
CA GLN A 38 5.51 -9.35 10.43
C GLN A 38 4.87 -10.55 9.72
N ALA A 39 3.91 -10.30 8.81
CA ALA A 39 3.30 -11.36 8.02
C ALA A 39 4.32 -12.07 7.13
N MET A 40 5.19 -11.33 6.45
CA MET A 40 6.24 -11.92 5.61
C MET A 40 7.23 -12.76 6.41
N LYS A 41 7.66 -12.29 7.58
CA LYS A 41 8.59 -13.03 8.45
C LYS A 41 7.94 -14.23 9.15
N SER A 42 6.62 -14.34 9.14
CA SER A 42 5.85 -15.42 9.74
C SER A 42 5.04 -16.21 8.71
N LEU A 43 5.41 -16.19 7.44
CA LEU A 43 4.60 -16.70 6.33
C LEU A 43 4.16 -18.16 6.54
N SER A 44 5.08 -19.02 7.01
CA SER A 44 4.81 -20.43 7.33
C SER A 44 3.86 -20.64 8.51
N GLU A 45 3.69 -19.63 9.35
CA GLU A 45 2.90 -19.71 10.59
C GLU A 45 1.50 -19.08 10.44
N LEU A 46 1.21 -18.38 9.34
CA LEU A 46 -0.05 -17.64 9.17
C LEU A 46 -1.27 -18.54 9.21
N HIS A 47 -1.13 -19.82 8.86
CA HIS A 47 -2.19 -20.83 8.96
C HIS A 47 -2.72 -21.06 10.38
N ARG A 48 -1.98 -20.60 11.41
CA ARG A 48 -2.38 -20.68 12.82
C ARG A 48 -3.38 -19.60 13.24
N ALA A 49 -3.70 -18.69 12.32
CA ALA A 49 -4.77 -17.71 12.51
C ALA A 49 -5.91 -17.96 11.52
N LYS A 50 -7.17 -17.85 11.96
CA LYS A 50 -8.33 -17.95 11.06
C LYS A 50 -8.50 -16.68 10.23
N LYS A 51 -8.30 -15.51 10.86
CA LYS A 51 -8.38 -14.20 10.21
C LYS A 51 -7.20 -13.33 10.57
N ILE A 52 -6.64 -12.67 9.57
CA ILE A 52 -5.54 -11.72 9.74
C ILE A 52 -5.90 -10.40 9.07
N ILE A 53 -5.64 -9.30 9.77
CA ILE A 53 -5.66 -7.96 9.16
C ILE A 53 -4.24 -7.43 9.07
N LEU A 54 -3.91 -6.84 7.91
CA LEU A 54 -2.62 -6.22 7.63
C LEU A 54 -2.77 -4.71 7.55
N GLY A 55 -1.93 -3.98 8.27
CA GLY A 55 -1.96 -2.51 8.26
C GLY A 55 -0.64 -1.89 8.64
N GLY A 56 -0.58 -0.56 8.57
CA GLY A 56 0.58 0.24 8.97
C GLY A 56 1.65 0.44 7.90
N ALA A 57 1.61 -0.33 6.80
CA ALA A 57 2.51 -0.15 5.65
C ALA A 57 1.87 -0.66 4.36
N PRO A 58 2.36 -0.24 3.17
CA PRO A 58 1.93 -0.79 1.89
C PRO A 58 2.23 -2.28 1.76
N ILE A 59 1.40 -2.99 0.99
CA ILE A 59 1.59 -4.39 0.63
C ILE A 59 2.00 -4.44 -0.83
N SER A 60 3.22 -4.93 -1.10
CA SER A 60 3.73 -5.05 -2.47
C SER A 60 3.03 -6.18 -3.24
N ALA A 61 3.00 -6.10 -4.58
CA ALA A 61 2.37 -7.14 -5.39
C ALA A 61 3.02 -8.53 -5.22
N PRO A 62 4.36 -8.68 -5.13
CA PRO A 62 4.96 -9.98 -4.84
C PRO A 62 4.56 -10.54 -3.48
N MET A 63 4.50 -9.69 -2.44
CA MET A 63 4.01 -10.12 -1.13
C MET A 63 2.56 -10.57 -1.20
N GLU A 64 1.72 -9.82 -1.89
CA GLU A 64 0.29 -10.15 -2.03
C GLU A 64 0.10 -11.48 -2.74
N ALA A 65 0.89 -11.77 -3.80
CA ALA A 65 0.88 -13.05 -4.49
C ALA A 65 1.25 -14.23 -3.56
N LEU A 66 2.25 -14.06 -2.69
CA LEU A 66 2.60 -15.08 -1.69
C LEU A 66 1.48 -15.29 -0.66
N LEU A 67 0.86 -14.19 -0.19
CA LEU A 67 -0.22 -14.27 0.78
C LEU A 67 -1.46 -14.96 0.22
N GLN A 68 -1.76 -14.81 -1.07
CA GLN A 68 -2.91 -15.43 -1.73
C GLN A 68 -2.89 -16.97 -1.68
N GLU A 69 -1.72 -17.57 -1.57
CA GLU A 69 -1.55 -19.02 -1.46
C GLU A 69 -1.82 -19.55 -0.04
N ILE A 70 -2.03 -18.64 0.95
CA ILE A 70 -2.31 -19.02 2.33
C ILE A 70 -3.82 -19.27 2.50
N PRO A 71 -4.25 -20.38 3.14
CA PRO A 71 -5.67 -20.69 3.31
C PRO A 71 -6.38 -19.80 4.33
N THR A 72 -5.65 -18.99 5.09
CA THR A 72 -6.17 -18.06 6.09
C THR A 72 -6.86 -16.87 5.41
N GLU A 73 -7.97 -16.39 5.98
CA GLU A 73 -8.59 -15.14 5.53
C GLU A 73 -7.69 -13.94 5.89
N ILE A 74 -7.11 -13.29 4.88
CA ILE A 74 -6.23 -12.15 5.06
C ILE A 74 -6.83 -10.91 4.39
N TYR A 75 -6.84 -9.79 5.13
CA TYR A 75 -7.37 -8.52 4.67
C TYR A 75 -6.34 -7.40 4.82
N ALA A 76 -6.24 -6.52 3.83
CA ALA A 76 -5.61 -5.23 3.99
C ALA A 76 -6.58 -4.25 4.65
N THR A 77 -6.07 -3.40 5.54
CA THR A 77 -6.87 -2.36 6.19
C THR A 77 -6.64 -1.00 5.54
N TYR A 78 -7.69 -0.18 5.47
CA TYR A 78 -7.61 1.24 5.16
C TYR A 78 -8.12 2.04 6.35
N GLY A 79 -7.32 3.00 6.78
CA GLY A 79 -7.62 3.92 7.89
C GLY A 79 -6.45 4.85 8.17
N MET A 80 -6.71 5.85 8.98
CA MET A 80 -5.76 6.91 9.31
C MET A 80 -5.95 7.35 10.77
N THR A 81 -5.14 8.29 11.22
CA THR A 81 -5.24 8.82 12.59
C THR A 81 -6.60 9.45 12.85
N GLU A 82 -7.12 10.17 11.87
CA GLU A 82 -8.40 10.87 11.91
C GLU A 82 -9.59 9.91 12.02
N THR A 83 -9.44 8.68 11.55
CA THR A 83 -10.43 7.61 11.71
C THR A 83 -10.16 6.71 12.92
N VAL A 84 -9.23 7.09 13.80
CA VAL A 84 -8.80 6.33 15.00
C VAL A 84 -8.22 4.96 14.65
N SER A 85 -8.86 4.24 13.75
CA SER A 85 -8.48 2.89 13.30
C SER A 85 -8.89 2.72 11.82
N HIS A 86 -8.87 1.48 11.34
CA HIS A 86 -9.35 1.19 9.99
C HIS A 86 -10.88 1.30 9.88
N ILE A 87 -11.32 1.84 8.76
CA ILE A 87 -12.74 2.01 8.39
C ILE A 87 -13.14 1.15 7.20
N ALA A 88 -12.18 0.54 6.53
CA ALA A 88 -12.46 -0.34 5.39
C ALA A 88 -11.45 -1.51 5.33
N LEU A 89 -11.89 -2.59 4.71
CA LEU A 89 -11.14 -3.83 4.52
C LEU A 89 -11.16 -4.23 3.04
N ARG A 90 -10.03 -4.75 2.57
CA ARG A 90 -9.88 -5.33 1.24
C ARG A 90 -9.37 -6.78 1.38
N PRO A 91 -10.04 -7.80 0.81
CA PRO A 91 -9.59 -9.16 0.91
C PRO A 91 -8.33 -9.39 0.04
N ILE A 92 -7.33 -10.06 0.62
CA ILE A 92 -6.10 -10.49 -0.05
C ILE A 92 -6.13 -11.99 -0.29
N ALA A 93 -6.46 -12.76 0.74
CA ALA A 93 -6.47 -14.21 0.71
C ALA A 93 -7.78 -14.77 1.29
N PRO A 94 -8.17 -15.97 0.89
CA PRO A 94 -7.59 -16.77 -0.17
C PRO A 94 -7.77 -16.16 -1.57
N LYS A 95 -7.06 -16.67 -2.57
CA LYS A 95 -6.97 -16.12 -3.93
C LYS A 95 -8.34 -15.87 -4.59
N GLU A 96 -9.30 -16.76 -4.36
CA GLU A 96 -10.66 -16.68 -4.91
C GLU A 96 -11.45 -15.46 -4.40
N ARG A 97 -11.05 -14.92 -3.26
CA ARG A 97 -11.66 -13.73 -2.63
C ARG A 97 -10.89 -12.45 -2.89
N HIS A 98 -9.71 -12.55 -3.51
CA HIS A 98 -8.85 -11.38 -3.77
C HIS A 98 -9.59 -10.27 -4.51
N SER A 99 -9.44 -9.05 -4.04
CA SER A 99 -10.01 -7.85 -4.64
C SER A 99 -9.10 -6.64 -4.39
N MET A 100 -9.13 -5.68 -5.30
CA MET A 100 -8.51 -4.36 -5.12
C MET A 100 -9.48 -3.37 -4.43
N VAL A 101 -10.73 -3.75 -4.25
CA VAL A 101 -11.77 -2.89 -3.70
C VAL A 101 -11.82 -3.03 -2.18
N TYR A 102 -11.70 -1.90 -1.50
CA TYR A 102 -11.98 -1.76 -0.07
C TYR A 102 -13.48 -1.63 0.15
N THR A 103 -14.01 -2.35 1.13
CA THR A 103 -15.38 -2.23 1.59
C THR A 103 -15.38 -1.62 2.98
N THR A 104 -16.20 -0.59 3.21
CA THR A 104 -16.32 0.06 4.53
C THR A 104 -16.92 -0.87 5.56
N ILE A 105 -16.60 -0.63 6.83
CA ILE A 105 -17.15 -1.33 8.00
C ILE A 105 -18.04 -0.38 8.80
N GLY A 106 -18.97 -0.96 9.55
CA GLY A 106 -19.92 -0.17 10.35
C GLY A 106 -20.82 0.72 9.47
N GLU A 107 -21.12 1.91 9.96
CA GLU A 107 -21.94 2.90 9.26
C GLU A 107 -21.12 3.87 8.39
N SER A 108 -19.84 3.58 8.21
CA SER A 108 -18.95 4.44 7.41
C SER A 108 -19.41 4.53 5.96
N ARG A 109 -19.48 5.74 5.44
CA ARG A 109 -19.80 6.04 4.04
C ARG A 109 -18.68 6.83 3.40
N VAL A 110 -18.56 6.69 2.09
CA VAL A 110 -17.51 7.33 1.32
C VAL A 110 -18.04 7.94 0.03
N TRP A 111 -17.43 9.04 -0.40
CA TRP A 111 -17.64 9.65 -1.71
C TRP A 111 -16.35 10.34 -2.17
N GLN A 112 -16.39 10.96 -3.33
CA GLN A 112 -15.28 11.74 -3.86
C GLN A 112 -15.60 13.23 -3.81
N ASP A 113 -14.56 14.04 -3.54
CA ASP A 113 -14.60 15.48 -3.78
C ASP A 113 -14.39 15.79 -5.28
N GLU A 114 -14.33 17.10 -5.61
CA GLU A 114 -14.13 17.59 -6.98
C GLU A 114 -12.76 17.19 -7.58
N GLN A 115 -11.78 16.86 -6.75
CA GLN A 115 -10.44 16.42 -7.16
C GLN A 115 -10.34 14.90 -7.34
N GLY A 116 -11.39 14.17 -6.95
CA GLY A 116 -11.43 12.71 -6.95
C GLY A 116 -10.84 12.09 -5.69
N CYS A 117 -10.61 12.90 -4.65
CA CYS A 117 -10.12 12.42 -3.36
C CYS A 117 -11.25 11.84 -2.51
N LEU A 118 -10.89 10.84 -1.72
CA LEU A 118 -11.82 10.20 -0.80
C LEU A 118 -12.27 11.15 0.30
N VAL A 119 -13.56 11.29 0.46
CA VAL A 119 -14.20 11.89 1.63
C VAL A 119 -14.87 10.79 2.42
N ILE A 120 -14.67 10.81 3.74
CA ILE A 120 -15.15 9.79 4.66
C ILE A 120 -16.13 10.41 5.63
N HIS A 121 -17.28 9.78 5.80
CA HIS A 121 -18.20 10.04 6.89
C HIS A 121 -18.26 8.81 7.78
N CYS A 122 -17.79 8.95 9.01
CA CYS A 122 -17.71 7.88 10.00
C CYS A 122 -18.18 8.38 11.36
N PRO A 123 -19.51 8.47 11.57
CA PRO A 123 -20.09 9.14 12.73
C PRO A 123 -19.74 8.49 14.07
N GLU A 124 -19.32 7.22 14.03
CA GLU A 124 -18.90 6.47 15.22
C GLU A 124 -17.55 6.96 15.80
N VAL A 125 -16.72 7.65 14.99
CA VAL A 125 -15.34 8.01 15.38
C VAL A 125 -14.98 9.47 15.16
N ALA A 126 -15.71 10.20 14.31
CA ALA A 126 -15.43 11.60 14.00
C ALA A 126 -16.73 12.40 13.78
N GLU A 127 -16.75 13.62 14.30
CA GLU A 127 -17.80 14.59 13.96
C GLU A 127 -17.50 15.20 12.58
N GLY A 128 -18.47 15.11 11.64
CA GLY A 128 -18.34 15.68 10.31
C GLY A 128 -17.64 14.79 9.29
N GLU A 129 -17.11 15.44 8.26
CA GLU A 129 -16.47 14.78 7.12
C GLU A 129 -14.95 14.83 7.24
N ILE A 130 -14.30 13.72 6.89
CA ILE A 130 -12.85 13.65 6.83
C ILE A 130 -12.45 13.72 5.36
N HIS A 131 -11.83 14.83 4.96
CA HIS A 131 -11.27 15.02 3.62
C HIS A 131 -9.86 14.46 3.56
N THR A 132 -9.59 13.60 2.59
CA THR A 132 -8.27 12.98 2.42
C THR A 132 -7.56 13.50 1.18
N HIS A 133 -6.28 13.17 1.03
CA HIS A 133 -5.52 13.32 -0.22
C HIS A 133 -5.42 12.00 -0.99
N ASP A 134 -6.22 11.00 -0.65
CA ASP A 134 -6.21 9.69 -1.29
C ASP A 134 -7.18 9.69 -2.47
N VAL A 135 -6.64 9.57 -3.67
CA VAL A 135 -7.44 9.47 -4.90
C VAL A 135 -7.97 8.06 -5.04
N VAL A 136 -9.26 7.95 -5.30
CA VAL A 136 -9.95 6.65 -5.34
C VAL A 136 -10.81 6.51 -6.60
N ARG A 137 -11.22 5.29 -6.88
CA ARG A 137 -12.35 4.97 -7.76
C ARG A 137 -13.47 4.42 -6.90
N LEU A 138 -14.63 5.07 -6.91
CA LEU A 138 -15.79 4.61 -6.15
C LEU A 138 -16.47 3.40 -6.81
N HIS A 139 -16.95 2.51 -5.96
CA HIS A 139 -17.83 1.39 -6.30
C HIS A 139 -19.13 1.47 -5.48
N GLY A 140 -19.62 2.69 -5.23
CA GLY A 140 -20.78 3.02 -4.41
C GLY A 140 -20.41 3.69 -3.09
N ALA A 141 -21.39 3.90 -2.22
CA ALA A 141 -21.21 4.64 -0.96
C ALA A 141 -20.43 3.87 0.13
N HIS A 142 -20.15 2.60 -0.10
CA HIS A 142 -19.51 1.69 0.86
C HIS A 142 -18.31 0.94 0.29
N ALA A 143 -17.86 1.29 -0.93
CA ALA A 143 -16.75 0.58 -1.56
C ALA A 143 -15.94 1.50 -2.47
N PHE A 144 -14.62 1.33 -2.46
CA PHE A 144 -13.70 2.09 -3.28
C PHE A 144 -12.41 1.33 -3.57
N GLU A 145 -11.79 1.64 -4.69
CA GLU A 145 -10.42 1.25 -5.03
C GLU A 145 -9.50 2.43 -4.80
N TRP A 146 -8.43 2.22 -4.04
CA TRP A 146 -7.40 3.25 -3.81
C TRP A 146 -6.44 3.29 -5.00
N LEU A 147 -6.23 4.46 -5.58
CA LEU A 147 -5.39 4.66 -6.78
C LEU A 147 -4.02 5.26 -6.43
N GLY A 148 -3.95 6.12 -5.43
CA GLY A 148 -2.72 6.80 -5.02
C GLY A 148 -2.99 8.09 -4.26
N ARG A 149 -1.94 8.88 -4.05
CA ARG A 149 -2.02 10.18 -3.37
C ARG A 149 -2.11 11.32 -4.38
N LEU A 150 -2.97 12.30 -4.12
CA LEU A 150 -3.12 13.51 -4.94
C LEU A 150 -1.77 14.22 -5.14
N ASP A 151 -0.99 14.35 -4.05
CA ASP A 151 0.30 15.03 -4.03
C ASP A 151 1.34 14.37 -4.96
N ASN A 152 1.16 13.09 -5.26
CA ASN A 152 2.10 12.31 -6.07
C ASN A 152 1.70 12.21 -7.54
N ILE A 153 0.50 12.64 -7.92
CA ILE A 153 0.03 12.55 -9.31
C ILE A 153 1.02 13.22 -10.26
N ILE A 154 1.31 12.52 -11.36
CA ILE A 154 2.13 13.00 -12.46
C ILE A 154 1.22 13.31 -13.66
N ASN A 155 1.30 14.54 -14.18
CA ASN A 155 0.54 14.96 -15.37
C ASN A 155 1.44 14.91 -16.60
N SER A 156 1.43 13.79 -17.31
CA SER A 156 2.25 13.60 -18.51
C SER A 156 1.39 13.67 -19.77
N ALA A 157 1.62 14.69 -20.59
CA ALA A 157 0.84 14.95 -21.81
C ALA A 157 -0.69 14.96 -21.58
N GLY A 158 -1.15 15.52 -20.45
CA GLY A 158 -2.57 15.56 -20.09
C GLY A 158 -3.13 14.27 -19.49
N VAL A 159 -2.32 13.24 -19.34
CA VAL A 159 -2.70 11.98 -18.70
C VAL A 159 -2.28 12.00 -17.23
N LYS A 160 -3.23 11.77 -16.33
CA LYS A 160 -2.94 11.60 -14.90
C LYS A 160 -2.38 10.19 -14.67
N ILE A 161 -1.17 10.12 -14.12
CA ILE A 161 -0.50 8.87 -13.74
C ILE A 161 -0.42 8.82 -12.22
N TYR A 162 -0.80 7.69 -11.66
CA TYR A 162 -0.75 7.40 -10.24
C TYR A 162 0.52 6.59 -9.93
N PRO A 163 1.57 7.20 -9.34
CA PRO A 163 2.85 6.54 -9.09
C PRO A 163 2.72 5.22 -8.36
N GLU A 164 1.87 5.17 -7.34
CA GLU A 164 1.69 3.98 -6.51
C GLU A 164 1.15 2.78 -7.30
N GLY A 165 0.29 3.05 -8.29
CA GLY A 165 -0.20 2.01 -9.20
C GLY A 165 0.91 1.47 -10.11
N VAL A 166 1.81 2.34 -10.59
CA VAL A 166 2.98 1.97 -11.39
C VAL A 166 4.00 1.22 -10.53
N GLU A 167 4.27 1.69 -9.32
CA GLU A 167 5.18 1.06 -8.36
C GLU A 167 4.72 -0.36 -7.99
N ARG A 168 3.41 -0.57 -7.84
CA ARG A 168 2.86 -1.90 -7.62
C ARG A 168 3.23 -2.87 -8.76
N LYS A 169 3.17 -2.43 -10.01
CA LYS A 169 3.57 -3.23 -11.17
C LYS A 169 5.09 -3.46 -11.19
N LEU A 170 5.87 -2.43 -10.89
CA LEU A 170 7.34 -2.47 -10.86
C LEU A 170 7.91 -3.37 -9.77
N SER A 171 7.17 -3.60 -8.69
CA SER A 171 7.63 -4.41 -7.56
C SER A 171 7.96 -5.88 -7.89
N SER A 172 7.53 -6.38 -9.06
CA SER A 172 7.92 -7.69 -9.59
C SER A 172 9.28 -7.69 -10.30
N PHE A 173 9.83 -6.50 -10.62
CA PHE A 173 11.08 -6.33 -11.37
C PHE A 173 12.21 -5.77 -10.51
N ILE A 174 11.88 -5.13 -9.38
CA ILE A 174 12.84 -4.42 -8.53
C ILE A 174 12.67 -4.90 -7.10
N SER A 175 13.75 -5.44 -6.52
CA SER A 175 13.78 -5.95 -5.14
C SER A 175 14.18 -4.90 -4.11
N ASP A 176 14.97 -3.92 -4.52
CA ASP A 176 15.42 -2.83 -3.67
C ASP A 176 14.32 -1.77 -3.48
N ARG A 177 14.55 -0.78 -2.61
CA ARG A 177 13.63 0.35 -2.49
C ARG A 177 13.62 1.16 -3.76
N PHE A 178 12.45 1.52 -4.22
CA PHE A 178 12.28 2.36 -5.39
C PHE A 178 10.99 3.18 -5.27
N PHE A 179 10.89 4.22 -6.10
CA PHE A 179 9.65 4.95 -6.30
C PHE A 179 9.62 5.65 -7.66
N ILE A 180 8.41 5.90 -8.13
CA ILE A 180 8.12 6.71 -9.32
C ILE A 180 8.04 8.18 -8.92
N TRP A 181 8.68 9.02 -9.71
CA TRP A 181 8.67 10.47 -9.51
C TRP A 181 8.51 11.20 -10.83
N LYS A 182 8.36 12.50 -10.75
CA LYS A 182 8.20 13.41 -11.87
C LYS A 182 9.43 14.26 -12.09
N GLU A 183 9.67 14.57 -13.35
CA GLU A 183 10.70 15.51 -13.80
C GLU A 183 10.10 16.44 -14.86
N PRO A 184 10.39 17.73 -14.88
CA PRO A 184 9.89 18.62 -15.91
C PRO A 184 10.31 18.16 -17.30
N ASP A 185 9.40 18.26 -18.27
CA ASP A 185 9.62 17.90 -19.67
C ASP A 185 8.98 18.95 -20.59
N ALA A 186 9.73 19.44 -21.57
CA ALA A 186 9.27 20.54 -22.43
C ALA A 186 8.06 20.18 -23.32
N LEU A 187 7.88 18.89 -23.65
CA LEU A 187 6.80 18.42 -24.50
C LEU A 187 5.64 17.81 -23.71
N LEU A 188 5.95 17.13 -22.61
CA LEU A 188 4.96 16.38 -21.83
C LEU A 188 4.45 17.16 -20.62
N GLY A 189 5.06 18.31 -20.28
CA GLY A 189 4.87 19.01 -19.02
C GLY A 189 5.64 18.33 -17.89
N GLU A 190 5.24 17.11 -17.54
CA GLU A 190 5.96 16.24 -16.61
C GLU A 190 6.23 14.88 -17.28
N ARG A 191 7.41 14.32 -17.04
CA ARG A 191 7.74 12.96 -17.45
C ARG A 191 7.94 12.05 -16.23
N VAL A 192 7.57 10.80 -16.41
CA VAL A 192 7.75 9.76 -15.40
C VAL A 192 9.22 9.36 -15.36
N ILE A 193 9.80 9.36 -14.17
CA ILE A 193 11.12 8.83 -13.88
C ILE A 193 11.04 7.79 -12.76
N LEU A 194 12.00 6.87 -12.74
CA LEU A 194 12.13 5.85 -11.71
C LEU A 194 13.41 6.13 -10.90
N LEU A 195 13.29 6.16 -9.60
CA LEU A 195 14.43 6.18 -8.68
C LEU A 195 14.55 4.82 -8.02
N VAL A 196 15.77 4.26 -8.00
CA VAL A 196 16.08 2.98 -7.36
C VAL A 196 17.20 3.20 -6.35
N GLU A 197 17.03 2.68 -5.13
CA GLU A 197 18.10 2.65 -4.12
C GLU A 197 19.02 1.46 -4.46
N GLY A 198 20.26 1.73 -4.87
CA GLY A 198 21.17 0.68 -5.29
C GLY A 198 22.10 1.13 -6.42
N ARG A 199 22.64 0.15 -7.14
CA ARG A 199 23.59 0.39 -8.23
C ARG A 199 22.99 -0.05 -9.56
N GLU A 200 23.26 0.67 -10.63
CA GLU A 200 22.81 0.33 -11.99
C GLU A 200 23.25 -1.09 -12.42
N ALA A 201 24.44 -1.49 -11.99
CA ALA A 201 24.99 -2.82 -12.29
C ALA A 201 24.17 -3.98 -11.75
N ASP A 202 23.35 -3.77 -10.72
CA ASP A 202 22.48 -4.78 -10.13
C ASP A 202 21.18 -4.98 -10.95
N TYR A 203 20.90 -4.06 -11.91
CA TYR A 203 19.71 -4.05 -12.76
C TYR A 203 20.03 -3.85 -14.25
N PRO A 204 20.82 -4.78 -14.86
CA PRO A 204 21.21 -4.65 -16.25
C PRO A 204 19.98 -4.64 -17.17
N HIS A 205 19.96 -3.67 -18.10
CA HIS A 205 18.88 -3.52 -19.08
C HIS A 205 17.45 -3.32 -18.51
N LEU A 206 17.33 -2.82 -17.27
CA LEU A 206 16.02 -2.70 -16.60
C LEU A 206 15.01 -1.93 -17.48
N LEU A 207 15.38 -0.77 -18.03
CA LEU A 207 14.48 0.04 -18.86
C LEU A 207 14.02 -0.71 -20.13
N GLU A 208 14.93 -1.39 -20.81
CA GLU A 208 14.63 -2.17 -22.01
C GLU A 208 13.69 -3.35 -21.69
N ASN A 209 13.89 -3.98 -20.51
CA ASN A 209 13.04 -5.07 -20.06
C ASN A 209 11.62 -4.57 -19.74
N LEU A 210 11.51 -3.45 -19.04
CA LEU A 210 10.21 -2.83 -18.73
C LEU A 210 9.44 -2.43 -19.99
N GLN A 211 10.13 -1.98 -21.05
CA GLN A 211 9.50 -1.61 -22.31
C GLN A 211 8.89 -2.79 -23.09
N LYS A 212 9.33 -4.01 -22.81
CA LYS A 212 8.78 -5.24 -23.41
C LYS A 212 7.52 -5.74 -22.71
N GLU A 213 7.26 -5.24 -21.50
CA GLU A 213 6.14 -5.66 -20.69
C GLU A 213 4.84 -4.99 -21.09
N THR A 214 3.79 -5.78 -21.25
CA THR A 214 2.47 -5.30 -21.66
C THR A 214 1.62 -4.75 -20.51
N VAL A 215 2.07 -4.92 -19.27
CA VAL A 215 1.37 -4.47 -18.06
C VAL A 215 1.41 -2.94 -17.89
N PHE A 216 2.36 -2.27 -18.55
CA PHE A 216 2.51 -0.82 -18.50
C PHE A 216 1.87 -0.16 -19.73
N SER A 217 1.14 0.91 -19.51
CA SER A 217 0.81 1.82 -20.61
C SER A 217 2.05 2.62 -21.03
N LYS A 218 2.06 3.16 -22.24
CA LYS A 218 3.17 3.99 -22.75
C LYS A 218 3.49 5.22 -21.89
N TYR A 219 2.50 5.70 -21.13
CA TYR A 219 2.64 6.84 -20.23
C TYR A 219 3.19 6.47 -18.85
N GLU A 220 2.99 5.24 -18.41
CA GLU A 220 3.48 4.72 -17.13
C GLU A 220 4.96 4.32 -17.19
N LEU A 221 5.47 4.02 -18.39
CA LEU A 221 6.87 3.63 -18.58
C LEU A 221 7.81 4.79 -18.22
N PRO A 222 8.75 4.59 -17.28
CA PRO A 222 9.75 5.59 -16.95
C PRO A 222 10.55 5.99 -18.18
N LYS A 223 10.78 7.29 -18.35
CA LYS A 223 11.65 7.80 -19.43
C LYS A 223 13.12 7.76 -19.05
N LYS A 224 13.39 7.69 -17.76
CA LYS A 224 14.74 7.62 -17.19
C LYS A 224 14.73 6.89 -15.87
N ILE A 225 15.82 6.20 -15.55
CA ILE A 225 16.08 5.56 -14.26
C ILE A 225 17.27 6.24 -13.62
N TYR A 226 17.13 6.57 -12.34
CA TYR A 226 18.21 7.09 -11.52
C TYR A 226 18.51 6.09 -10.40
N PHE A 227 19.77 5.83 -10.20
CA PHE A 227 20.26 4.99 -9.10
C PHE A 227 20.90 5.87 -8.04
N LEU A 228 20.47 5.70 -6.80
CA LEU A 228 21.00 6.44 -5.65
C LEU A 228 21.49 5.45 -4.60
N PRO A 229 22.64 5.67 -3.96
CA PRO A 229 23.15 4.75 -2.94
C PRO A 229 22.22 4.64 -1.73
N HIS A 230 21.57 5.73 -1.33
CA HIS A 230 20.63 5.76 -0.21
C HIS A 230 19.51 6.76 -0.45
N PHE A 231 18.29 6.39 -0.02
CA PHE A 231 17.14 7.28 0.00
C PHE A 231 17.05 8.05 1.33
N GLN A 232 16.43 9.22 1.28
CA GLN A 232 16.04 9.95 2.48
C GLN A 232 14.79 9.30 3.09
N LEU A 233 14.89 8.95 4.38
CA LEU A 233 13.81 8.25 5.08
C LEU A 233 13.32 9.08 6.28
N THR A 234 12.06 8.87 6.66
CA THR A 234 11.53 9.35 7.94
C THR A 234 12.05 8.49 9.09
N ALA A 235 11.85 8.93 10.33
CA ALA A 235 12.15 8.14 11.53
C ALA A 235 11.39 6.79 11.58
N SER A 236 10.30 6.66 10.83
CA SER A 236 9.50 5.43 10.70
C SER A 236 9.81 4.63 9.43
N ASP A 237 11.00 4.85 8.82
CA ASP A 237 11.52 4.12 7.64
C ASP A 237 10.68 4.31 6.36
N LYS A 238 9.92 5.41 6.25
CA LYS A 238 9.17 5.76 5.04
C LYS A 238 10.01 6.65 4.13
N ILE A 239 9.96 6.40 2.81
CA ILE A 239 10.66 7.19 1.81
C ILE A 239 10.13 8.63 1.80
N GLN A 240 11.03 9.61 1.94
CA GLN A 240 10.77 11.03 1.71
C GLN A 240 11.03 11.33 0.22
N ARG A 241 10.02 11.14 -0.62
CA ARG A 241 10.15 11.18 -2.09
C ARG A 241 10.74 12.50 -2.58
N GLU A 242 10.21 13.63 -2.15
CA GLU A 242 10.67 14.95 -2.56
C GLU A 242 12.12 15.22 -2.10
N ALA A 243 12.43 14.88 -0.85
CA ALA A 243 13.79 15.07 -0.32
C ALA A 243 14.81 14.17 -1.05
N THR A 244 14.42 12.93 -1.39
CA THR A 244 15.26 12.03 -2.16
C THR A 244 15.43 12.51 -3.60
N ALA A 245 14.36 12.96 -4.26
CA ALA A 245 14.45 13.48 -5.62
C ALA A 245 15.34 14.74 -5.75
N LYS A 246 15.39 15.59 -4.72
CA LYS A 246 16.30 16.75 -4.67
C LYS A 246 17.79 16.37 -4.68
N LEU A 247 18.14 15.11 -4.41
CA LEU A 247 19.53 14.64 -4.53
C LEU A 247 19.98 14.47 -5.99
N LEU A 248 19.05 14.56 -6.95
CA LEU A 248 19.36 14.48 -8.38
C LEU A 248 19.78 15.83 -8.99
N LEU A 249 19.60 16.92 -8.26
CA LEU A 249 19.89 18.29 -8.66
C LEU A 249 21.26 18.72 -8.15
#